data_735f886743d966607afd2e959eb5b6ef
#
_entry.id   735f886743d966607afd2e959eb5b6ef
#
_cell.length_a   1.000
_cell.length_b   1.000
_cell.length_c   1.000
_cell.angle_alpha   90.00
_cell.angle_beta   90.00
_cell.angle_gamma   90.00
#
_symmetry.space_group_name_H-M   'P 1'
#
loop_
_entity.id
_entity.type
_entity.pdbx_description
1 polymer ?
#
loop_
_entity_poly.entity_id
_entity_poly.type
_entity_poly.pdbx_seq_one_letter_code
_entity_poly.pdbx_strand_id
1 'polypeptide(L)'
;MRIARRILPLLATPAFAQARFPNRPIRFLIPWPPGGSLDALHRRMFEVFQQDTGQPVLIENIAGARGTRGATFLVQQGRPDGYTLAHHHLSIIRHPFLTRQPTWDPVADFTYIMQITGFVFGTVVRADSPYRTWADLIAAARQKPGELTYSTSGIATSNHIAMELLLERERASMTHIPFRGSQEGVTALLGRQITAISDSSSWREQVLAGQFRLLSVWTPTRLPSFPDTPTLLDLGYGMSVTSPYGITGPKGMEPEVVDFLHRAFRKALLDEGSQRIMAQWEMPNEYLGPQAYTEFARERAAFERETVARLGLTID
;
A
#
# COMPACT_ATOMS: atom_id res chain seq x y z
N MET A 1 63.75 14.92 53.50
CA MET A 1 62.31 14.51 53.29
C MET A 1 62.02 14.61 51.83
N ARG A 2 61.95 13.49 51.09
CA ARG A 2 61.65 13.48 49.63
C ARG A 2 60.18 13.08 49.46
N ILE A 3 59.38 14.00 48.96
CA ILE A 3 57.95 13.77 48.67
C ILE A 3 57.84 13.10 47.30
N ALA A 4 57.42 11.83 47.26
CA ALA A 4 57.15 11.11 46.02
C ALA A 4 55.77 11.55 45.48
N ARG A 5 55.77 12.21 44.32
CA ARG A 5 54.56 12.49 43.54
C ARG A 5 54.06 11.19 42.92
N ARG A 6 52.95 10.68 43.37
CA ARG A 6 52.20 9.62 42.72
C ARG A 6 51.49 10.19 41.49
N ILE A 7 51.90 9.76 40.29
CA ILE A 7 51.20 10.00 39.04
C ILE A 7 50.09 8.97 38.96
N LEU A 8 48.82 9.39 39.07
CA LEU A 8 47.68 8.54 38.73
C LEU A 8 47.60 8.40 37.20
N PRO A 9 47.51 7.18 36.66
CA PRO A 9 47.22 7.01 35.27
C PRO A 9 45.76 7.42 34.99
N LEU A 10 45.54 8.38 34.09
CA LEU A 10 44.25 8.68 33.51
C LEU A 10 43.82 7.44 32.68
N LEU A 11 42.88 6.68 33.17
CA LEU A 11 42.18 5.65 32.38
C LEU A 11 41.30 6.37 31.34
N ALA A 12 41.82 6.50 30.10
CA ALA A 12 41.04 6.90 28.96
C ALA A 12 40.01 5.80 28.68
N THR A 13 38.75 6.02 29.07
CA THR A 13 37.63 5.21 28.61
C THR A 13 37.55 5.30 27.08
N PRO A 14 37.54 4.17 26.35
CA PRO A 14 37.37 4.21 24.92
C PRO A 14 35.96 4.81 24.66
N ALA A 15 35.90 5.97 24.00
CA ALA A 15 34.69 6.48 23.44
C ALA A 15 34.30 5.48 22.35
N PHE A 16 33.34 4.61 22.63
CA PHE A 16 32.67 3.84 21.61
C PHE A 16 32.05 4.85 20.65
N ALA A 17 32.69 5.06 19.53
CA ALA A 17 32.12 5.81 18.42
C ALA A 17 30.79 5.11 18.07
N GLN A 18 29.68 5.72 18.44
CA GLN A 18 28.34 5.20 18.15
C GLN A 18 28.27 5.02 16.64
N ALA A 19 28.24 3.76 16.19
CA ALA A 19 28.27 3.44 14.78
C ALA A 19 27.12 4.18 14.10
N ARG A 20 27.45 5.00 13.07
CA ARG A 20 26.45 5.81 12.38
C ARG A 20 25.35 4.92 11.81
N PHE A 21 24.08 5.25 12.09
CA PHE A 21 22.94 4.61 11.45
C PHE A 21 22.84 5.00 9.97
N PRO A 22 22.56 4.03 9.05
CA PRO A 22 22.52 2.58 9.24
C PRO A 22 23.94 1.96 9.09
N ASN A 23 24.23 0.94 9.90
CA ASN A 23 25.50 0.18 9.85
C ASN A 23 25.33 -1.31 9.51
N ARG A 24 24.12 -1.71 9.17
CA ARG A 24 23.72 -3.06 8.75
C ARG A 24 22.49 -2.99 7.84
N PRO A 25 22.16 -4.07 7.12
CA PRO A 25 20.97 -4.13 6.28
C PRO A 25 19.67 -3.79 7.02
N ILE A 26 18.78 -3.07 6.33
CA ILE A 26 17.42 -2.79 6.80
C ILE A 26 16.47 -3.83 6.22
N ARG A 27 15.62 -4.42 7.02
CA ARG A 27 14.55 -5.34 6.61
C ARG A 27 13.29 -4.56 6.28
N PHE A 28 12.69 -4.82 5.11
CA PHE A 28 11.46 -4.16 4.69
C PHE A 28 10.37 -5.17 4.33
N LEU A 29 9.24 -5.09 5.05
CA LEU A 29 8.12 -6.02 4.91
C LEU A 29 7.12 -5.49 3.89
N ILE A 30 6.92 -6.21 2.79
CA ILE A 30 5.91 -5.93 1.78
C ILE A 30 4.76 -6.94 1.92
N PRO A 31 3.51 -6.49 2.09
CA PRO A 31 2.38 -7.38 2.39
C PRO A 31 1.77 -8.09 1.17
N TRP A 32 2.35 -7.94 0.00
CA TRP A 32 1.87 -8.49 -1.27
C TRP A 32 2.91 -9.37 -1.95
N PRO A 33 2.49 -10.30 -2.83
CA PRO A 33 3.42 -11.06 -3.68
C PRO A 33 4.27 -10.12 -4.56
N PRO A 34 5.47 -10.55 -4.97
CA PRO A 34 6.31 -9.77 -5.88
C PRO A 34 5.67 -9.59 -7.27
N GLY A 35 6.14 -8.58 -8.02
CA GLY A 35 5.80 -8.35 -9.42
C GLY A 35 4.66 -7.34 -9.68
N GLY A 36 4.05 -6.76 -8.64
CA GLY A 36 3.11 -5.65 -8.79
C GLY A 36 3.81 -4.28 -8.85
N SER A 37 3.02 -3.24 -9.14
CA SER A 37 3.48 -1.85 -9.24
C SER A 37 4.23 -1.38 -7.98
N LEU A 38 3.71 -1.72 -6.81
CA LEU A 38 4.31 -1.43 -5.51
C LEU A 38 5.69 -2.09 -5.36
N ASP A 39 5.80 -3.38 -5.70
CA ASP A 39 7.06 -4.12 -5.60
C ASP A 39 8.13 -3.52 -6.50
N ALA A 40 7.76 -3.16 -7.74
CA ALA A 40 8.66 -2.52 -8.70
C ALA A 40 9.20 -1.18 -8.18
N LEU A 41 8.33 -0.31 -7.64
CA LEU A 41 8.74 0.98 -7.10
C LEU A 41 9.65 0.83 -5.88
N HIS A 42 9.29 -0.03 -4.91
CA HIS A 42 10.12 -0.22 -3.71
C HIS A 42 11.49 -0.80 -4.04
N ARG A 43 11.58 -1.77 -4.97
CA ARG A 43 12.89 -2.31 -5.41
C ARG A 43 13.77 -1.22 -5.98
N ARG A 44 13.24 -0.38 -6.86
CA ARG A 44 14.00 0.75 -7.42
C ARG A 44 14.44 1.74 -6.35
N MET A 45 13.52 2.15 -5.48
CA MET A 45 13.85 3.06 -4.38
C MET A 45 14.96 2.49 -3.47
N PHE A 46 14.95 1.18 -3.20
CA PHE A 46 15.93 0.55 -2.32
C PHE A 46 17.29 0.33 -2.98
N GLU A 47 17.35 0.17 -4.30
CA GLU A 47 18.61 0.24 -5.04
C GLU A 47 19.26 1.63 -4.89
N VAL A 48 18.48 2.70 -5.05
CA VAL A 48 18.97 4.07 -4.87
C VAL A 48 19.38 4.33 -3.41
N PHE A 49 18.59 3.86 -2.45
CA PHE A 49 18.94 3.94 -1.04
C PHE A 49 20.28 3.27 -0.74
N GLN A 50 20.50 2.07 -1.27
CA GLN A 50 21.77 1.34 -1.10
C GLN A 50 22.95 2.09 -1.74
N GLN A 51 22.77 2.67 -2.92
CA GLN A 51 23.80 3.47 -3.58
C GLN A 51 24.17 4.71 -2.76
N ASP A 52 23.20 5.32 -2.09
CA ASP A 52 23.40 6.54 -1.30
C ASP A 52 24.01 6.27 0.09
N THR A 53 23.60 5.19 0.74
CA THR A 53 23.93 4.92 2.15
C THR A 53 24.98 3.81 2.33
N GLY A 54 25.25 3.04 1.30
CA GLY A 54 26.10 1.83 1.36
C GLY A 54 25.44 0.64 2.06
N GLN A 55 24.17 0.76 2.52
CA GLN A 55 23.46 -0.32 3.23
C GLN A 55 22.24 -0.77 2.42
N PRO A 56 22.08 -2.08 2.19
CA PRO A 56 20.94 -2.59 1.44
C PRO A 56 19.66 -2.56 2.29
N VAL A 57 18.51 -2.39 1.61
CA VAL A 57 17.18 -2.68 2.14
C VAL A 57 16.73 -4.01 1.59
N LEU A 58 16.55 -5.01 2.47
CA LEU A 58 16.18 -6.37 2.12
C LEU A 58 14.65 -6.51 2.12
N ILE A 59 14.06 -6.71 0.95
CA ILE A 59 12.63 -6.90 0.79
C ILE A 59 12.23 -8.31 1.21
N GLU A 60 11.22 -8.40 2.04
CA GLU A 60 10.54 -9.64 2.41
C GLU A 60 9.04 -9.52 2.07
N ASN A 61 8.60 -10.29 1.07
CA ASN A 61 7.20 -10.34 0.68
C ASN A 61 6.44 -11.31 1.60
N ILE A 62 5.56 -10.79 2.46
CA ILE A 62 4.79 -11.55 3.46
C ILE A 62 3.29 -11.46 3.18
N ALA A 63 2.88 -11.94 2.02
CA ALA A 63 1.51 -11.87 1.54
C ALA A 63 0.48 -12.55 2.47
N GLY A 64 -0.76 -12.08 2.41
CA GLY A 64 -1.90 -12.62 3.14
C GLY A 64 -2.41 -11.71 4.26
N ALA A 65 -3.42 -12.19 5.01
CA ALA A 65 -4.10 -11.44 6.07
C ALA A 65 -4.53 -10.02 5.64
N ARG A 66 -5.00 -9.84 4.41
CA ARG A 66 -5.45 -8.54 3.87
C ARG A 66 -4.35 -7.47 3.86
N GLY A 67 -3.09 -7.89 3.79
CA GLY A 67 -1.94 -6.99 3.81
C GLY A 67 -1.50 -6.52 5.20
N THR A 68 -2.01 -7.10 6.29
CA THR A 68 -1.74 -6.61 7.64
C THR A 68 -0.56 -7.28 8.34
N ARG A 69 0.05 -8.33 7.76
CA ARG A 69 1.13 -9.11 8.41
C ARG A 69 2.34 -8.27 8.79
N GLY A 70 2.72 -7.29 7.95
CA GLY A 70 3.82 -6.37 8.25
C GLY A 70 3.54 -5.52 9.49
N ALA A 71 2.33 -4.93 9.57
CA ALA A 71 1.89 -4.16 10.73
C ALA A 71 1.86 -5.01 11.99
N THR A 72 1.29 -6.22 11.93
CA THR A 72 1.30 -7.17 13.05
C THR A 72 2.72 -7.44 13.54
N PHE A 73 3.67 -7.68 12.62
CA PHE A 73 5.07 -7.89 12.97
C PHE A 73 5.68 -6.67 13.67
N LEU A 74 5.47 -5.46 13.13
CA LEU A 74 6.01 -4.23 13.72
C LEU A 74 5.52 -4.03 15.16
N VAL A 75 4.22 -4.25 15.40
CA VAL A 75 3.61 -4.05 16.74
C VAL A 75 4.08 -5.12 17.74
N GLN A 76 4.17 -6.38 17.34
CA GLN A 76 4.47 -7.48 18.25
C GLN A 76 5.95 -7.72 18.48
N GLN A 77 6.80 -7.47 17.47
CA GLN A 77 8.20 -7.88 17.46
C GLN A 77 9.15 -6.79 16.97
N GLY A 78 8.63 -5.66 16.49
CA GLY A 78 9.44 -4.57 15.96
C GLY A 78 10.26 -3.88 17.04
N ARG A 79 11.55 -3.65 16.79
CA ARG A 79 12.41 -2.79 17.60
C ARG A 79 12.45 -1.39 17.00
N PRO A 80 12.36 -0.32 17.80
CA PRO A 80 12.33 1.05 17.29
C PRO A 80 13.72 1.58 16.86
N ASP A 81 14.56 0.71 16.34
CA ASP A 81 15.94 0.97 15.96
C ASP A 81 16.14 1.33 14.47
N GLY A 82 15.06 1.36 13.68
CA GLY A 82 15.10 1.69 12.25
C GLY A 82 15.49 0.54 11.31
N TYR A 83 15.79 -0.65 11.84
CA TYR A 83 16.24 -1.78 11.01
C TYR A 83 15.14 -2.75 10.57
N THR A 84 13.89 -2.54 11.02
CA THR A 84 12.74 -3.25 10.48
C THR A 84 11.63 -2.25 10.20
N LEU A 85 11.26 -2.15 8.94
CA LEU A 85 10.24 -1.25 8.44
C LEU A 85 9.18 -2.03 7.67
N ALA A 86 8.02 -1.44 7.47
CA ALA A 86 6.96 -2.08 6.69
C ALA A 86 6.25 -1.09 5.76
N HIS A 87 5.75 -1.62 4.67
CA HIS A 87 4.74 -0.96 3.86
C HIS A 87 3.46 -0.76 4.67
N HIS A 88 2.89 0.44 4.61
CA HIS A 88 1.70 0.84 5.34
C HIS A 88 0.67 1.45 4.40
N HIS A 89 -0.55 0.93 4.41
CA HIS A 89 -1.64 1.33 3.52
C HIS A 89 -2.98 1.38 4.28
N LEU A 90 -4.03 1.89 3.64
CA LEU A 90 -5.31 2.18 4.31
C LEU A 90 -5.94 0.97 5.01
N SER A 91 -5.77 -0.26 4.49
CA SER A 91 -6.32 -1.44 5.16
C SER A 91 -5.70 -1.68 6.54
N ILE A 92 -4.46 -1.24 6.79
CA ILE A 92 -3.81 -1.33 8.10
C ILE A 92 -4.44 -0.31 9.07
N ILE A 93 -4.76 0.89 8.58
CA ILE A 93 -5.45 1.92 9.37
C ILE A 93 -6.88 1.47 9.70
N ARG A 94 -7.58 0.85 8.74
CA ARG A 94 -8.97 0.38 8.88
C ARG A 94 -9.10 -0.86 9.75
N HIS A 95 -8.16 -1.79 9.68
CA HIS A 95 -8.26 -3.13 10.28
C HIS A 95 -8.71 -3.14 11.75
N PRO A 96 -8.21 -2.27 12.66
CA PRO A 96 -8.65 -2.25 14.05
C PRO A 96 -10.14 -1.98 14.26
N PHE A 97 -10.79 -1.34 13.30
CA PHE A 97 -12.22 -1.03 13.37
C PHE A 97 -13.12 -2.14 12.80
N LEU A 98 -12.53 -3.13 12.12
CA LEU A 98 -13.22 -4.27 11.54
C LEU A 98 -13.31 -5.47 12.48
N THR A 99 -12.58 -5.46 13.60
CA THR A 99 -12.48 -6.57 14.55
C THR A 99 -12.92 -6.16 15.95
N ARG A 100 -13.50 -7.09 16.69
CA ARG A 100 -13.90 -6.89 18.09
C ARG A 100 -12.69 -6.76 19.03
N GLN A 101 -11.55 -7.31 18.63
CA GLN A 101 -10.30 -7.28 19.40
C GLN A 101 -9.19 -6.63 18.57
N PRO A 102 -9.11 -5.28 18.56
CA PRO A 102 -8.07 -4.57 17.83
C PRO A 102 -6.67 -4.99 18.30
N THR A 103 -5.80 -5.33 17.36
CA THR A 103 -4.43 -5.76 17.66
C THR A 103 -3.44 -4.60 17.73
N TRP A 104 -3.85 -3.40 17.31
CA TRP A 104 -3.06 -2.16 17.38
C TRP A 104 -3.94 -0.91 17.33
N ASP A 105 -3.42 0.20 17.80
CA ASP A 105 -3.90 1.53 17.50
C ASP A 105 -3.24 2.01 16.18
N PRO A 106 -4.01 2.39 15.15
CA PRO A 106 -3.45 2.71 13.85
C PRO A 106 -2.60 3.99 13.84
N VAL A 107 -2.69 4.83 14.88
CA VAL A 107 -1.91 6.06 15.00
C VAL A 107 -0.78 5.90 16.03
N ALA A 108 -1.09 5.33 17.19
CA ALA A 108 -0.19 5.33 18.33
C ALA A 108 0.88 4.21 18.29
N ASP A 109 0.65 3.13 17.55
CA ASP A 109 1.55 1.96 17.57
C ASP A 109 2.54 1.93 16.39
N PHE A 110 2.59 2.98 15.57
CA PHE A 110 3.51 3.12 14.45
C PHE A 110 4.27 4.43 14.49
N THR A 111 5.49 4.40 13.95
CA THR A 111 6.24 5.60 13.59
C THR A 111 6.10 5.81 12.07
N TYR A 112 5.48 6.90 11.67
CA TYR A 112 5.23 7.26 10.28
C TYR A 112 6.47 7.95 9.68
N ILE A 113 7.07 7.37 8.63
CA ILE A 113 8.32 7.86 8.03
C ILE A 113 8.02 8.72 6.80
N MET A 114 7.25 8.19 5.85
CA MET A 114 6.76 8.96 4.71
C MET A 114 5.60 8.25 4.01
N GLN A 115 4.65 9.00 3.47
CA GLN A 115 3.75 8.53 2.44
C GLN A 115 4.44 8.67 1.09
N ILE A 116 4.30 7.68 0.23
CA ILE A 116 5.00 7.62 -1.07
C ILE A 116 4.06 8.03 -2.19
N THR A 117 2.97 7.31 -2.33
CA THR A 117 2.00 7.41 -3.43
C THR A 117 0.70 6.68 -3.04
N GLY A 118 -0.16 6.36 -4.00
CA GLY A 118 -1.38 5.58 -3.81
C GLY A 118 -1.58 4.51 -4.87
N PHE A 119 -2.46 3.55 -4.60
CA PHE A 119 -2.88 2.59 -5.60
C PHE A 119 -3.85 3.23 -6.60
N VAL A 120 -3.65 2.91 -7.88
CA VAL A 120 -4.56 3.24 -8.97
C VAL A 120 -5.48 2.04 -9.19
N PHE A 121 -6.74 2.17 -8.86
CA PHE A 121 -7.73 1.12 -9.05
C PHE A 121 -8.50 1.28 -10.35
N GLY A 122 -8.99 0.16 -10.86
CA GLY A 122 -9.88 0.11 -12.01
C GLY A 122 -10.58 -1.24 -12.10
N THR A 123 -11.64 -1.29 -12.91
CA THR A 123 -12.35 -2.53 -13.22
C THR A 123 -12.08 -2.95 -14.65
N VAL A 124 -11.58 -4.17 -14.80
CA VAL A 124 -11.30 -4.79 -16.11
C VAL A 124 -12.05 -6.09 -16.29
N VAL A 125 -12.36 -6.39 -17.54
CA VAL A 125 -12.88 -7.67 -18.02
C VAL A 125 -12.01 -8.19 -19.16
N ARG A 126 -12.17 -9.42 -19.57
CA ARG A 126 -11.54 -9.91 -20.81
C ARG A 126 -12.02 -9.11 -22.02
N ALA A 127 -11.13 -8.84 -22.96
CA ALA A 127 -11.47 -8.08 -24.17
C ALA A 127 -12.54 -8.77 -25.05
N ASP A 128 -12.58 -10.12 -25.03
CA ASP A 128 -13.54 -10.94 -25.75
C ASP A 128 -14.87 -11.18 -24.98
N SER A 129 -15.02 -10.58 -23.79
CA SER A 129 -16.27 -10.65 -23.03
C SER A 129 -17.38 -9.81 -23.66
N PRO A 130 -18.66 -10.11 -23.43
CA PRO A 130 -19.77 -9.31 -23.93
C PRO A 130 -19.85 -7.91 -23.29
N TYR A 131 -19.17 -7.70 -22.17
CA TYR A 131 -19.22 -6.43 -21.42
C TYR A 131 -18.24 -5.43 -22.04
N ARG A 132 -18.78 -4.45 -22.74
CA ARG A 132 -17.99 -3.42 -23.44
C ARG A 132 -17.83 -2.16 -22.60
N THR A 133 -18.77 -1.90 -21.72
CA THR A 133 -18.83 -0.73 -20.83
C THR A 133 -19.09 -1.16 -19.38
N TRP A 134 -18.87 -0.24 -18.45
CA TRP A 134 -19.28 -0.42 -17.06
C TRP A 134 -20.79 -0.71 -16.97
N ALA A 135 -21.61 0.01 -17.74
CA ALA A 135 -23.06 -0.18 -17.74
C ALA A 135 -23.47 -1.59 -18.18
N ASP A 136 -22.78 -2.19 -19.17
CA ASP A 136 -23.07 -3.57 -19.59
C ASP A 136 -22.81 -4.58 -18.46
N LEU A 137 -21.68 -4.42 -17.77
CA LEU A 137 -21.33 -5.30 -16.64
C LEU A 137 -22.37 -5.21 -15.53
N ILE A 138 -22.76 -3.98 -15.15
CA ILE A 138 -23.77 -3.74 -14.11
C ILE A 138 -25.16 -4.24 -14.54
N ALA A 139 -25.56 -4.03 -15.79
CA ALA A 139 -26.83 -4.54 -16.29
C ALA A 139 -26.87 -6.08 -16.25
N ALA A 140 -25.78 -6.75 -16.62
CA ALA A 140 -25.68 -8.21 -16.53
C ALA A 140 -25.72 -8.69 -15.05
N ALA A 141 -25.04 -7.99 -14.15
CA ALA A 141 -25.04 -8.32 -12.72
C ALA A 141 -26.43 -8.15 -12.07
N ARG A 142 -27.26 -7.24 -12.56
CA ARG A 142 -28.66 -7.09 -12.14
C ARG A 142 -29.54 -8.22 -12.67
N GLN A 143 -29.33 -8.63 -13.94
CA GLN A 143 -30.12 -9.71 -14.55
C GLN A 143 -29.80 -11.08 -14.00
N LYS A 144 -28.56 -11.28 -13.51
CA LYS A 144 -28.03 -12.54 -13.03
C LYS A 144 -27.37 -12.36 -11.66
N PRO A 145 -28.15 -12.07 -10.59
CA PRO A 145 -27.61 -11.79 -9.27
C PRO A 145 -26.70 -12.91 -8.76
N GLY A 146 -25.45 -12.58 -8.43
CA GLY A 146 -24.47 -13.51 -7.89
C GLY A 146 -23.81 -14.46 -8.88
N GLU A 147 -24.24 -14.53 -10.15
CA GLU A 147 -23.60 -15.40 -11.14
C GLU A 147 -22.28 -14.84 -11.67
N LEU A 148 -22.17 -13.51 -11.82
CA LEU A 148 -20.93 -12.88 -12.21
C LEU A 148 -19.98 -12.79 -11.02
N THR A 149 -18.71 -12.98 -11.28
CA THR A 149 -17.66 -12.93 -10.24
C THR A 149 -16.74 -11.74 -10.44
N TYR A 150 -16.24 -11.18 -9.36
CA TYR A 150 -15.17 -10.19 -9.41
C TYR A 150 -14.10 -10.49 -8.38
N SER A 151 -12.87 -10.09 -8.65
CA SER A 151 -11.78 -10.27 -7.70
C SER A 151 -11.22 -8.95 -7.18
N THR A 152 -10.63 -9.03 -6.01
CA THR A 152 -9.81 -8.00 -5.38
C THR A 152 -8.62 -8.64 -4.67
N SER A 153 -7.66 -7.85 -4.20
CA SER A 153 -6.53 -8.30 -3.38
C SER A 153 -6.90 -8.63 -1.93
N GLY A 154 -8.17 -8.87 -1.64
CA GLY A 154 -8.63 -9.41 -0.34
C GLY A 154 -9.89 -8.76 0.21
N ILE A 155 -10.47 -9.43 1.22
CA ILE A 155 -11.68 -8.96 1.91
C ILE A 155 -11.39 -7.68 2.68
N ALA A 156 -12.33 -6.71 2.67
CA ALA A 156 -12.26 -5.43 3.37
C ALA A 156 -11.05 -4.55 2.97
N THR A 157 -10.44 -4.81 1.80
CA THR A 157 -9.51 -3.86 1.16
C THR A 157 -10.29 -2.67 0.58
N SER A 158 -9.61 -1.57 0.26
CA SER A 158 -10.27 -0.36 -0.25
C SER A 158 -11.06 -0.61 -1.53
N ASN A 159 -10.51 -1.40 -2.44
CA ASN A 159 -11.16 -1.80 -3.69
C ASN A 159 -12.35 -2.76 -3.48
N HIS A 160 -12.27 -3.68 -2.50
CA HIS A 160 -13.43 -4.53 -2.16
C HIS A 160 -14.60 -3.69 -1.64
N ILE A 161 -14.35 -2.85 -0.62
CA ILE A 161 -15.39 -2.00 -0.04
C ILE A 161 -16.00 -1.07 -1.09
N ALA A 162 -15.17 -0.48 -1.95
CA ALA A 162 -15.66 0.39 -3.01
C ALA A 162 -16.54 -0.38 -4.00
N MET A 163 -16.16 -1.60 -4.39
CA MET A 163 -16.97 -2.41 -5.30
C MET A 163 -18.30 -2.80 -4.69
N GLU A 164 -18.33 -3.18 -3.40
CA GLU A 164 -19.57 -3.48 -2.69
C GLU A 164 -20.51 -2.26 -2.63
N LEU A 165 -19.98 -1.06 -2.35
CA LEU A 165 -20.75 0.19 -2.36
C LEU A 165 -21.30 0.52 -3.76
N LEU A 166 -20.53 0.26 -4.82
CA LEU A 166 -20.97 0.46 -6.19
C LEU A 166 -22.10 -0.52 -6.55
N LEU A 167 -21.92 -1.80 -6.20
CA LEU A 167 -22.94 -2.84 -6.45
C LEU A 167 -24.23 -2.57 -5.67
N GLU A 168 -24.13 -2.15 -4.39
CA GLU A 168 -25.28 -1.75 -3.58
C GLU A 168 -26.04 -0.57 -4.22
N ARG A 169 -25.34 0.49 -4.59
CA ARG A 169 -25.93 1.68 -5.25
C ARG A 169 -26.63 1.32 -6.55
N GLU A 170 -26.06 0.39 -7.30
CA GLU A 170 -26.60 -0.10 -8.57
C GLU A 170 -27.69 -1.18 -8.40
N ARG A 171 -27.97 -1.63 -7.18
CA ARG A 171 -28.87 -2.78 -6.91
C ARG A 171 -28.49 -4.00 -7.73
N ALA A 172 -27.20 -4.25 -7.85
CA ALA A 172 -26.58 -5.35 -8.57
C ALA A 172 -25.86 -6.28 -7.60
N SER A 173 -25.64 -7.53 -7.99
CA SER A 173 -24.92 -8.49 -7.15
C SER A 173 -23.91 -9.27 -8.00
N MET A 174 -22.67 -9.33 -7.51
CA MET A 174 -21.60 -10.17 -8.06
C MET A 174 -20.95 -10.96 -6.91
N THR A 175 -20.49 -12.16 -7.18
CA THR A 175 -19.76 -12.96 -6.19
C THR A 175 -18.31 -12.50 -6.09
N HIS A 176 -17.90 -12.09 -4.90
CA HIS A 176 -16.51 -11.68 -4.63
C HIS A 176 -15.58 -12.89 -4.48
N ILE A 177 -14.47 -12.89 -5.22
CA ILE A 177 -13.41 -13.90 -5.16
C ILE A 177 -12.12 -13.20 -4.67
N PRO A 178 -11.80 -13.29 -3.36
CA PRO A 178 -10.61 -12.64 -2.81
C PRO A 178 -9.34 -13.42 -3.18
N PHE A 179 -8.31 -12.71 -3.66
CA PHE A 179 -6.97 -13.24 -3.88
C PHE A 179 -5.96 -12.64 -2.86
N ARG A 180 -4.74 -13.16 -2.85
CA ARG A 180 -3.66 -12.65 -1.98
C ARG A 180 -2.98 -11.40 -2.54
N GLY A 181 -3.27 -11.07 -3.80
CA GLY A 181 -2.73 -9.91 -4.51
C GLY A 181 -3.26 -9.86 -5.93
N SER A 182 -3.12 -8.70 -6.59
CA SER A 182 -3.69 -8.42 -7.90
C SER A 182 -3.19 -9.32 -9.03
N GLN A 183 -1.96 -9.84 -8.97
CA GLN A 183 -1.41 -10.73 -10.01
C GLN A 183 -2.15 -12.08 -10.09
N GLU A 184 -2.61 -12.62 -8.96
CA GLU A 184 -3.43 -13.84 -8.96
C GLU A 184 -4.76 -13.59 -9.69
N GLY A 185 -5.37 -12.41 -9.49
CA GLY A 185 -6.57 -11.98 -10.21
C GLY A 185 -6.34 -11.87 -11.72
N VAL A 186 -5.21 -11.29 -12.15
CA VAL A 186 -4.83 -11.21 -13.57
C VAL A 186 -4.76 -12.61 -14.18
N THR A 187 -4.09 -13.56 -13.51
CA THR A 187 -3.99 -14.95 -13.96
C THR A 187 -5.36 -15.61 -14.04
N ALA A 188 -6.21 -15.43 -13.04
CA ALA A 188 -7.55 -16.01 -13.00
C ALA A 188 -8.47 -15.44 -14.10
N LEU A 189 -8.37 -14.13 -14.44
CA LEU A 189 -9.15 -13.53 -15.49
C LEU A 189 -8.67 -13.99 -16.87
N LEU A 190 -7.37 -14.10 -17.11
CA LEU A 190 -6.81 -14.70 -18.33
C LEU A 190 -7.30 -16.15 -18.49
N GLY A 191 -7.32 -16.91 -17.41
CA GLY A 191 -7.80 -18.30 -17.34
C GLY A 191 -9.34 -18.47 -17.39
N ARG A 192 -10.12 -17.40 -17.54
CA ARG A 192 -11.60 -17.43 -17.56
C ARG A 192 -12.24 -17.97 -16.27
N GLN A 193 -11.52 -17.90 -15.14
CA GLN A 193 -12.00 -18.38 -13.85
C GLN A 193 -12.91 -17.36 -13.15
N ILE A 194 -12.78 -16.08 -13.53
CA ILE A 194 -13.59 -14.96 -13.00
C ILE A 194 -14.06 -14.07 -14.15
N THR A 195 -15.09 -13.25 -13.87
CA THR A 195 -15.68 -12.34 -14.86
C THR A 195 -14.93 -11.01 -14.94
N ALA A 196 -14.54 -10.45 -13.81
CA ALA A 196 -13.91 -9.14 -13.72
C ALA A 196 -12.81 -9.09 -12.65
N ILE A 197 -11.91 -8.12 -12.77
CA ILE A 197 -11.01 -7.70 -11.70
C ILE A 197 -11.38 -6.27 -11.33
N SER A 198 -11.51 -5.98 -10.03
CA SER A 198 -11.63 -4.63 -9.48
C SER A 198 -10.46 -4.41 -8.53
N ASP A 199 -9.28 -4.06 -9.07
CA ASP A 199 -8.03 -4.05 -8.32
C ASP A 199 -7.03 -2.98 -8.84
N SER A 200 -5.84 -2.97 -8.26
CA SER A 200 -4.76 -2.07 -8.63
C SER A 200 -4.27 -2.33 -10.06
N SER A 201 -3.50 -1.37 -10.62
CA SER A 201 -3.11 -1.30 -12.04
C SER A 201 -2.25 -2.46 -12.58
N SER A 202 -2.14 -3.58 -11.85
CA SER A 202 -1.51 -4.82 -12.33
C SER A 202 -2.14 -5.40 -13.60
N TRP A 203 -3.36 -4.98 -13.96
CA TRP A 203 -4.06 -5.29 -15.20
C TRP A 203 -3.56 -4.50 -16.40
N ARG A 204 -2.74 -3.45 -16.19
CA ARG A 204 -2.36 -2.46 -17.20
C ARG A 204 -1.74 -3.08 -18.46
N GLU A 205 -0.75 -3.95 -18.30
CA GLU A 205 -0.06 -4.59 -19.42
C GLU A 205 -1.03 -5.40 -20.29
N GLN A 206 -1.99 -6.10 -19.69
CA GLN A 206 -3.00 -6.88 -20.41
C GLN A 206 -4.01 -5.99 -21.15
N VAL A 207 -4.31 -4.80 -20.63
CA VAL A 207 -5.14 -3.82 -21.32
C VAL A 207 -4.39 -3.27 -22.53
N LEU A 208 -3.12 -2.88 -22.38
CA LEU A 208 -2.28 -2.41 -23.49
C LEU A 208 -2.06 -3.49 -24.56
N ALA A 209 -1.96 -4.75 -24.16
CA ALA A 209 -1.86 -5.90 -25.06
C ALA A 209 -3.20 -6.31 -25.71
N GLY A 210 -4.31 -5.59 -25.41
CA GLY A 210 -5.63 -5.90 -25.96
C GLY A 210 -6.27 -7.19 -25.43
N GLN A 211 -5.73 -7.78 -24.36
CA GLN A 211 -6.28 -8.98 -23.72
C GLN A 211 -7.41 -8.66 -22.74
N PHE A 212 -7.33 -7.49 -22.08
CA PHE A 212 -8.37 -6.98 -21.19
C PHE A 212 -8.96 -5.69 -21.75
N ARG A 213 -10.16 -5.38 -21.29
CA ARG A 213 -10.86 -4.10 -21.50
C ARG A 213 -11.04 -3.43 -20.14
N LEU A 214 -10.55 -2.19 -20.04
CA LEU A 214 -10.72 -1.35 -18.86
C LEU A 214 -12.09 -0.66 -18.95
N LEU A 215 -12.99 -0.96 -18.02
CA LEU A 215 -14.35 -0.45 -18.01
C LEU A 215 -14.50 0.85 -17.22
N SER A 216 -13.69 1.01 -16.19
CA SER A 216 -13.64 2.23 -15.37
C SER A 216 -12.31 2.34 -14.65
N VAL A 217 -11.88 3.58 -14.38
CA VAL A 217 -10.81 3.91 -13.44
C VAL A 217 -11.41 4.63 -12.23
N TRP A 218 -10.77 4.47 -11.08
CA TRP A 218 -11.34 4.99 -9.83
C TRP A 218 -10.59 6.20 -9.30
N THR A 219 -9.66 6.69 -10.07
CA THR A 219 -8.92 7.93 -9.84
C THR A 219 -9.82 9.17 -10.01
N PRO A 220 -9.48 10.31 -9.38
CA PRO A 220 -10.25 11.55 -9.56
C PRO A 220 -10.32 12.05 -11.00
N THR A 221 -9.30 11.76 -11.80
CA THR A 221 -9.20 12.13 -13.22
C THR A 221 -8.90 10.88 -14.04
N ARG A 222 -9.20 10.92 -15.34
CA ARG A 222 -8.85 9.85 -16.28
C ARG A 222 -7.34 9.66 -16.32
N LEU A 223 -6.92 8.43 -16.57
CA LEU A 223 -5.51 8.09 -16.70
C LEU A 223 -4.97 8.53 -18.08
N PRO A 224 -3.78 9.14 -18.15
CA PRO A 224 -3.18 9.57 -19.42
C PRO A 224 -3.05 8.46 -20.47
N SER A 225 -2.72 7.23 -20.04
CA SER A 225 -2.64 6.07 -20.97
C SER A 225 -4.01 5.53 -21.41
N PHE A 226 -5.10 5.92 -20.73
CA PHE A 226 -6.46 5.43 -20.98
C PHE A 226 -7.48 6.58 -20.99
N PRO A 227 -7.30 7.58 -21.89
CA PRO A 227 -8.10 8.82 -21.87
C PRO A 227 -9.59 8.60 -22.18
N ASP A 228 -9.93 7.50 -22.85
CA ASP A 228 -11.30 7.15 -23.20
C ASP A 228 -12.02 6.37 -22.08
N THR A 229 -11.29 5.87 -21.08
CA THR A 229 -11.89 5.13 -19.97
C THR A 229 -12.50 6.09 -18.95
N PRO A 230 -13.79 5.95 -18.62
CA PRO A 230 -14.44 6.83 -17.66
C PRO A 230 -13.95 6.60 -16.24
N THR A 231 -13.90 7.68 -15.45
CA THR A 231 -13.77 7.61 -13.99
C THR A 231 -15.10 7.27 -13.34
N LEU A 232 -15.09 6.91 -12.04
CA LEU A 232 -16.33 6.79 -11.26
C LEU A 232 -17.08 8.13 -11.17
N LEU A 233 -16.37 9.25 -11.24
CA LEU A 233 -16.96 10.60 -11.30
C LEU A 233 -17.70 10.81 -12.63
N ASP A 234 -17.08 10.45 -13.77
CA ASP A 234 -17.70 10.51 -15.10
C ASP A 234 -18.97 9.64 -15.17
N LEU A 235 -18.96 8.51 -14.48
CA LEU A 235 -20.11 7.59 -14.38
C LEU A 235 -21.20 8.05 -13.40
N GLY A 236 -21.03 9.21 -12.76
CA GLY A 236 -22.05 9.82 -11.90
C GLY A 236 -22.07 9.27 -10.46
N TYR A 237 -21.05 8.52 -10.02
CA TYR A 237 -21.00 8.01 -8.65
C TYR A 237 -20.64 9.07 -7.60
N GLY A 238 -20.07 10.20 -8.01
CA GLY A 238 -19.68 11.27 -7.09
C GLY A 238 -18.57 10.85 -6.10
N MET A 239 -17.78 9.83 -6.45
CA MET A 239 -16.70 9.31 -5.61
C MET A 239 -15.48 8.96 -6.46
N SER A 240 -14.31 9.06 -5.85
CA SER A 240 -13.07 8.45 -6.32
C SER A 240 -12.50 7.56 -5.22
N VAL A 241 -11.71 6.56 -5.58
CA VAL A 241 -11.13 5.61 -4.64
C VAL A 241 -9.63 5.54 -4.89
N THR A 242 -8.88 6.09 -3.95
CA THR A 242 -7.44 5.93 -3.85
C THR A 242 -7.10 5.16 -2.57
N SER A 243 -5.94 4.56 -2.52
CA SER A 243 -5.43 3.94 -1.31
C SER A 243 -3.98 4.35 -1.12
N PRO A 244 -3.76 5.53 -0.52
CA PRO A 244 -2.42 6.01 -0.20
C PRO A 244 -1.64 4.99 0.62
N TYR A 245 -0.33 4.94 0.34
CA TYR A 245 0.58 4.07 1.08
C TYR A 245 1.97 4.70 1.27
N GLY A 246 2.66 4.18 2.25
CA GLY A 246 3.98 4.67 2.62
C GLY A 246 4.78 3.67 3.45
N ILE A 247 5.72 4.21 4.20
CA ILE A 247 6.66 3.49 5.03
C ILE A 247 6.42 3.84 6.49
N THR A 248 6.30 2.81 7.32
CA THR A 248 6.28 2.96 8.78
C THR A 248 7.29 2.05 9.43
N GLY A 249 7.67 2.41 10.65
CA GLY A 249 8.42 1.58 11.58
C GLY A 249 7.62 1.31 12.86
N PRO A 250 8.20 0.54 13.80
CA PRO A 250 7.63 0.34 15.12
C PRO A 250 7.48 1.66 15.87
N LYS A 251 6.57 1.68 16.83
CA LYS A 251 6.37 2.81 17.74
C LYS A 251 7.67 3.23 18.45
N GLY A 252 7.89 4.53 18.57
CA GLY A 252 8.93 5.09 19.42
C GLY A 252 10.33 5.09 18.81
N MET A 253 10.43 5.13 17.47
CA MET A 253 11.72 5.35 16.82
C MET A 253 12.27 6.73 17.13
N GLU A 254 13.58 6.82 17.34
CA GLU A 254 14.27 8.08 17.61
C GLU A 254 14.09 9.07 16.43
N PRO A 255 13.81 10.36 16.71
CA PRO A 255 13.59 11.36 15.66
C PRO A 255 14.71 11.46 14.63
N GLU A 256 15.96 11.31 15.07
CA GLU A 256 17.15 11.36 14.19
C GLU A 256 17.17 10.20 13.19
N VAL A 257 16.74 9.00 13.62
CA VAL A 257 16.61 7.82 12.74
C VAL A 257 15.49 8.02 11.74
N VAL A 258 14.34 8.55 12.19
CA VAL A 258 13.19 8.86 11.32
C VAL A 258 13.59 9.89 10.26
N ASP A 259 14.26 10.96 10.64
CA ASP A 259 14.69 12.02 9.76
C ASP A 259 15.72 11.52 8.73
N PHE A 260 16.68 10.68 9.15
CA PHE A 260 17.62 10.04 8.24
C PHE A 260 16.89 9.19 7.19
N LEU A 261 16.02 8.27 7.64
CA LEU A 261 15.26 7.37 6.75
C LEU A 261 14.38 8.16 5.80
N HIS A 262 13.68 9.17 6.30
CA HIS A 262 12.84 10.05 5.48
C HIS A 262 13.65 10.73 4.38
N ARG A 263 14.79 11.37 4.70
CA ARG A 263 15.63 12.04 3.68
C ARG A 263 16.15 11.06 2.63
N ALA A 264 16.65 9.90 3.06
CA ALA A 264 17.19 8.90 2.15
C ALA A 264 16.13 8.29 1.24
N PHE A 265 14.95 7.91 1.78
CA PHE A 265 13.85 7.39 0.97
C PHE A 265 13.21 8.47 0.08
N ARG A 266 13.12 9.72 0.55
CA ARG A 266 12.66 10.82 -0.30
C ARG A 266 13.59 11.05 -1.49
N LYS A 267 14.90 11.01 -1.29
CA LYS A 267 15.88 11.08 -2.37
C LYS A 267 15.67 9.92 -3.36
N ALA A 268 15.47 8.72 -2.86
CA ALA A 268 15.22 7.54 -3.68
C ALA A 268 13.88 7.62 -4.44
N LEU A 269 12.84 8.20 -3.84
CA LEU A 269 11.56 8.43 -4.52
C LEU A 269 11.71 9.43 -5.67
N LEU A 270 12.50 10.48 -5.48
CA LEU A 270 12.72 11.53 -6.48
C LEU A 270 13.76 11.15 -7.55
N ASP A 271 14.40 9.98 -7.43
CA ASP A 271 15.27 9.45 -8.48
C ASP A 271 14.52 9.26 -9.80
N GLU A 272 15.16 9.55 -10.90
CA GLU A 272 14.56 9.49 -12.24
C GLU A 272 13.98 8.09 -12.57
N GLY A 273 14.66 7.00 -12.15
CA GLY A 273 14.17 5.64 -12.31
C GLY A 273 12.90 5.37 -11.52
N SER A 274 12.82 5.86 -10.28
CA SER A 274 11.61 5.76 -9.45
C SER A 274 10.46 6.55 -10.05
N GLN A 275 10.73 7.77 -10.55
CA GLN A 275 9.73 8.62 -11.20
C GLN A 275 9.24 8.00 -12.53
N ARG A 276 10.12 7.35 -13.31
CA ARG A 276 9.71 6.60 -14.51
C ARG A 276 8.77 5.45 -14.16
N ILE A 277 9.05 4.70 -13.09
CA ILE A 277 8.16 3.63 -12.63
C ILE A 277 6.81 4.21 -12.18
N MET A 278 6.80 5.30 -11.41
CA MET A 278 5.55 5.96 -11.03
C MET A 278 4.73 6.39 -12.25
N ALA A 279 5.37 7.01 -13.23
CA ALA A 279 4.71 7.42 -14.48
C ALA A 279 4.20 6.20 -15.28
N GLN A 280 5.00 5.13 -15.41
CA GLN A 280 4.59 3.91 -16.10
C GLN A 280 3.34 3.28 -15.50
N TRP A 281 3.21 3.29 -14.18
CA TRP A 281 2.05 2.76 -13.47
C TRP A 281 0.99 3.81 -13.14
N GLU A 282 1.20 5.05 -13.61
CA GLU A 282 0.31 6.22 -13.41
C GLU A 282 0.00 6.49 -11.93
N MET A 283 0.98 6.22 -11.06
CA MET A 283 0.85 6.41 -9.63
C MET A 283 0.70 7.90 -9.30
N PRO A 284 -0.25 8.28 -8.44
CA PRO A 284 -0.44 9.68 -8.07
C PRO A 284 0.73 10.21 -7.23
N ASN A 285 0.98 11.52 -7.33
CA ASN A 285 1.93 12.19 -6.45
C ASN A 285 1.23 12.55 -5.12
N GLU A 286 1.27 11.63 -4.16
CA GLU A 286 0.64 11.79 -2.84
C GLU A 286 1.68 11.79 -1.71
N TYR A 287 2.88 12.29 -1.99
CA TYR A 287 3.97 12.35 -1.01
C TYR A 287 3.62 13.19 0.21
N LEU A 288 3.90 12.64 1.42
CA LEU A 288 3.86 13.34 2.69
C LEU A 288 5.12 13.01 3.52
N GLY A 289 5.68 14.03 4.18
CA GLY A 289 6.75 13.82 5.17
C GLY A 289 6.21 13.29 6.50
N PRO A 290 7.06 12.98 7.49
CA PRO A 290 6.69 12.27 8.71
C PRO A 290 5.53 12.89 9.48
N GLN A 291 5.59 14.20 9.73
CA GLN A 291 4.54 14.92 10.49
C GLN A 291 3.21 14.92 9.74
N ALA A 292 3.23 15.27 8.44
CA ALA A 292 2.02 15.31 7.62
C ALA A 292 1.42 13.91 7.43
N TYR A 293 2.26 12.88 7.32
CA TYR A 293 1.79 11.49 7.21
C TYR A 293 1.16 10.99 8.51
N THR A 294 1.70 11.39 9.67
CA THR A 294 1.09 11.09 10.98
C THR A 294 -0.29 11.76 11.12
N GLU A 295 -0.40 13.01 10.68
CA GLU A 295 -1.70 13.72 10.71
C GLU A 295 -2.70 13.09 9.76
N PHE A 296 -2.30 12.79 8.53
CA PHE A 296 -3.11 12.03 7.58
C PHE A 296 -3.63 10.71 8.19
N ALA A 297 -2.74 9.95 8.88
CA ALA A 297 -3.15 8.70 9.51
C ALA A 297 -4.20 8.91 10.60
N ARG A 298 -4.11 10.01 11.37
CA ARG A 298 -5.09 10.38 12.41
C ARG A 298 -6.45 10.72 11.81
N GLU A 299 -6.47 11.59 10.82
CA GLU A 299 -7.70 11.98 10.11
C GLU A 299 -8.33 10.77 9.42
N ARG A 300 -7.49 9.96 8.79
CA ARG A 300 -7.96 8.76 8.10
C ARG A 300 -8.49 7.70 9.05
N ALA A 301 -7.89 7.51 10.22
CA ALA A 301 -8.39 6.60 11.25
C ALA A 301 -9.79 7.00 11.75
N ALA A 302 -10.04 8.30 11.95
CA ALA A 302 -11.36 8.80 12.30
C ALA A 302 -12.39 8.49 11.21
N PHE A 303 -12.05 8.80 9.95
CA PHE A 303 -12.92 8.52 8.80
C PHE A 303 -13.21 7.03 8.62
N GLU A 304 -12.20 6.16 8.74
CA GLU A 304 -12.38 4.71 8.61
C GLU A 304 -13.24 4.13 9.73
N ARG A 305 -13.09 4.62 10.96
CA ARG A 305 -13.94 4.23 12.10
C ARG A 305 -15.41 4.52 11.82
N GLU A 306 -15.73 5.75 11.39
CA GLU A 306 -17.10 6.13 11.05
C GLU A 306 -17.66 5.32 9.88
N THR A 307 -16.84 5.11 8.84
CA THR A 307 -17.23 4.35 7.65
C THR A 307 -17.53 2.89 7.99
N VAL A 308 -16.66 2.23 8.73
CA VAL A 308 -16.84 0.84 9.16
C VAL A 308 -18.09 0.70 10.02
N ALA A 309 -18.30 1.60 10.98
CA ALA A 309 -19.48 1.59 11.84
C ALA A 309 -20.79 1.79 11.04
N ARG A 310 -20.79 2.76 10.12
CA ARG A 310 -21.96 3.06 9.26
C ARG A 310 -22.33 1.89 8.35
N LEU A 311 -21.35 1.19 7.81
CA LEU A 311 -21.55 0.06 6.89
C LEU A 311 -21.73 -1.28 7.62
N GLY A 312 -21.59 -1.32 8.95
CA GLY A 312 -21.68 -2.55 9.74
C GLY A 312 -20.65 -3.62 9.35
N LEU A 313 -19.48 -3.20 8.86
CA LEU A 313 -18.45 -4.11 8.37
C LEU A 313 -17.73 -4.79 9.54
N THR A 314 -17.57 -6.11 9.44
CA THR A 314 -16.76 -6.92 10.37
C THR A 314 -16.02 -8.02 9.62
N ILE A 315 -14.92 -8.49 10.20
CA ILE A 315 -14.09 -9.60 9.70
C ILE A 315 -13.98 -10.74 10.70
N ASP A 316 -14.65 -10.61 11.87
CA ASP A 316 -14.75 -11.64 12.92
C ASP A 316 -15.95 -12.55 12.65
#